data_82b6eccb64ce181ff27e6bbe3a9f96c9
#
_entry.id   82b6eccb64ce181ff27e6bbe3a9f96c9
#
_cell.length_a   1.000
_cell.length_b   1.000
_cell.length_c   1.000
_cell.angle_alpha   90.00
_cell.angle_beta   90.00
_cell.angle_gamma   90.00
#
_symmetry.space_group_name_H-M   'P 1'
#
loop_
_entity.id
_entity.type
_entity.pdbx_description
1 polymer ?
#
loop_
_entity_poly.entity_id
_entity_poly.type
_entity_poly.pdbx_seq_one_letter_code
_entity_poly.pdbx_strand_id
1 'polypeptide(L)'
;MNPTFFLLLIFLSQAVLGVEKSSLMSKQQLGTALFFDANLSANRNQSCATCHNPSQAFVDPRENKFARAVSEGSIDGRFGNRNSPSLTYTSKIPKFGVDINGDYRGGFFYDGRAKDMQSQIAITLFNKNEMALKSPQELLNRIKENNDYILSFETYFGADVFDDPDRTIKAVASLIVAYESGPLFSLFTSRYDRYLKGEYVLSDLEEKGRNLFFSDIANCIGCHHSSQSQSDKNELFTDHKYHNIGLPVNQTYIDKEALQKKLPNLGLARNTSVKDKKNSVGKFRTPSLRNVAVTGPYMHNGIFQELSTAIHFYNHYIVTRETALTNPETMKGWLKNETSENIATDLLQRGQPISGERMKELIAFLRILTDEEYEHLINDG
;
A
#
# COMPACT_ATOMS: atom_id res chain seq x y z
N MET A 1 81.02 -12.42 -37.42
CA MET A 1 80.44 -11.39 -36.59
C MET A 1 79.19 -10.85 -37.28
N ASN A 2 78.04 -11.36 -36.96
CA ASN A 2 76.72 -10.87 -37.48
C ASN A 2 75.96 -10.22 -36.36
N PRO A 3 75.49 -8.99 -36.52
CA PRO A 3 74.58 -8.39 -35.55
C PRO A 3 73.12 -8.71 -35.89
N THR A 4 72.43 -9.34 -34.96
CA THR A 4 71.00 -9.65 -34.99
C THR A 4 70.22 -8.41 -34.64
N PHE A 5 69.40 -7.91 -35.57
CA PHE A 5 68.50 -6.83 -35.37
C PHE A 5 67.23 -7.36 -34.61
N PHE A 6 67.00 -6.90 -33.39
CA PHE A 6 65.73 -7.15 -32.64
C PHE A 6 64.71 -6.07 -33.03
N LEU A 7 63.64 -6.46 -33.71
CA LEU A 7 62.51 -5.61 -34.05
C LEU A 7 61.53 -5.66 -32.87
N LEU A 8 61.43 -4.57 -32.15
CA LEU A 8 60.47 -4.39 -31.05
C LEU A 8 59.09 -3.98 -31.64
N LEU A 9 58.16 -4.92 -31.76
CA LEU A 9 56.75 -4.66 -32.12
C LEU A 9 56.03 -4.10 -30.92
N ILE A 10 55.77 -2.78 -30.92
CA ILE A 10 54.88 -2.12 -29.96
C ILE A 10 53.44 -2.39 -30.41
N PHE A 11 52.73 -3.27 -29.71
CA PHE A 11 51.28 -3.39 -29.83
C PHE A 11 50.62 -2.21 -29.10
N LEU A 12 50.17 -1.21 -29.83
CA LEU A 12 49.20 -0.25 -29.34
C LEU A 12 47.86 -0.94 -29.23
N SER A 13 47.45 -1.36 -28.00
CA SER A 13 46.08 -1.73 -27.70
C SER A 13 45.21 -0.46 -27.71
N GLN A 14 44.50 -0.22 -28.80
CA GLN A 14 43.40 0.73 -28.82
C GLN A 14 42.27 0.16 -27.96
N ALA A 15 42.14 0.68 -26.75
CA ALA A 15 40.90 0.50 -25.97
C ALA A 15 39.76 1.22 -26.73
N VAL A 16 39.02 0.47 -27.50
CA VAL A 16 37.72 0.94 -28.01
C VAL A 16 36.82 1.08 -26.80
N LEU A 17 36.68 2.30 -26.28
CA LEU A 17 35.58 2.66 -25.38
C LEU A 17 34.31 2.47 -26.19
N GLY A 18 33.69 1.30 -26.05
CA GLY A 18 32.35 1.04 -26.59
C GLY A 18 31.39 2.01 -25.91
N VAL A 19 30.98 3.04 -26.66
CA VAL A 19 29.80 3.84 -26.26
C VAL A 19 28.63 2.88 -26.28
N GLU A 20 28.18 2.46 -25.10
CA GLU A 20 26.94 1.69 -25.01
C GLU A 20 25.83 2.49 -25.70
N LYS A 21 25.23 1.90 -26.73
CA LYS A 21 24.17 2.56 -27.49
C LYS A 21 22.92 2.58 -26.62
N SER A 22 22.44 3.78 -26.28
CA SER A 22 21.19 3.96 -25.52
C SER A 22 20.04 3.18 -26.14
N SER A 23 19.25 2.51 -25.32
CA SER A 23 18.15 1.64 -25.71
C SER A 23 16.82 2.29 -25.35
N LEU A 24 15.90 2.36 -26.32
CA LEU A 24 14.53 2.83 -26.10
C LEU A 24 13.74 1.77 -25.33
N MET A 25 13.28 2.11 -24.14
CA MET A 25 12.39 1.28 -23.32
C MET A 25 10.93 1.52 -23.70
N SER A 26 10.08 0.50 -23.66
CA SER A 26 8.63 0.70 -23.65
C SER A 26 8.20 1.44 -22.37
N LYS A 27 7.03 2.08 -22.38
CA LYS A 27 6.51 2.77 -21.18
C LYS A 27 6.41 1.83 -19.98
N GLN A 28 6.03 0.57 -20.20
CA GLN A 28 5.96 -0.45 -19.16
C GLN A 28 7.34 -0.79 -18.59
N GLN A 29 8.33 -1.01 -19.46
CA GLN A 29 9.70 -1.27 -19.04
C GLN A 29 10.30 -0.09 -18.27
N LEU A 30 10.06 1.13 -18.75
CA LEU A 30 10.53 2.35 -18.11
C LEU A 30 9.87 2.55 -16.74
N GLY A 31 8.56 2.32 -16.64
CA GLY A 31 7.83 2.36 -15.37
C GLY A 31 8.34 1.30 -14.39
N THR A 32 8.62 0.08 -14.86
CA THR A 32 9.25 -0.97 -14.07
C THR A 32 10.63 -0.54 -13.57
N ALA A 33 11.48 -0.04 -14.47
CA ALA A 33 12.83 0.41 -14.10
C ALA A 33 12.77 1.50 -13.03
N LEU A 34 11.90 2.50 -13.18
CA LEU A 34 11.72 3.57 -12.19
C LEU A 34 11.19 3.06 -10.83
N PHE A 35 10.32 2.05 -10.82
CA PHE A 35 9.78 1.46 -9.59
C PHE A 35 10.87 0.76 -8.76
N PHE A 36 11.87 0.16 -9.43
CA PHE A 36 13.00 -0.51 -8.80
C PHE A 36 14.25 0.36 -8.65
N ASP A 37 14.23 1.60 -9.12
CA ASP A 37 15.43 2.45 -9.13
C ASP A 37 15.66 3.12 -7.77
N ALA A 38 16.67 2.62 -7.04
CA ALA A 38 17.09 3.20 -5.78
C ALA A 38 17.71 4.61 -5.93
N ASN A 39 18.15 4.97 -7.15
CA ASN A 39 18.69 6.30 -7.44
C ASN A 39 17.67 7.42 -7.21
N LEU A 40 16.38 7.08 -7.19
CA LEU A 40 15.27 8.03 -6.96
C LEU A 40 15.02 8.32 -5.47
N SER A 41 15.96 8.02 -4.58
CA SER A 41 15.89 8.37 -3.16
C SER A 41 17.08 9.21 -2.71
N ALA A 42 16.93 9.95 -1.61
CA ALA A 42 17.94 10.90 -1.12
C ALA A 42 19.34 10.27 -0.98
N ASN A 43 19.42 9.09 -0.37
CA ASN A 43 20.67 8.37 -0.14
C ASN A 43 20.96 7.27 -1.19
N ARG A 44 20.17 7.18 -2.27
CA ARG A 44 20.31 6.17 -3.33
C ARG A 44 20.23 4.73 -2.80
N ASN A 45 19.50 4.50 -1.75
CA ASN A 45 19.42 3.23 -1.01
C ASN A 45 18.02 2.64 -0.96
N GLN A 46 17.03 3.30 -1.58
CA GLN A 46 15.63 2.92 -1.49
C GLN A 46 14.87 3.21 -2.79
N SER A 47 14.10 2.24 -3.24
CA SER A 47 13.16 2.34 -4.36
C SER A 47 11.72 2.13 -3.87
N CYS A 48 10.72 2.25 -4.75
CA CYS A 48 9.35 1.88 -4.41
C CYS A 48 9.26 0.41 -3.98
N ALA A 49 9.98 -0.49 -4.68
CA ALA A 49 10.04 -1.91 -4.37
C ALA A 49 10.65 -2.22 -2.98
N THR A 50 11.36 -1.29 -2.36
CA THR A 50 11.92 -1.48 -1.01
C THR A 50 10.84 -1.57 0.05
N CYS A 51 9.80 -0.70 -0.03
CA CYS A 51 8.65 -0.70 0.88
C CYS A 51 7.45 -1.46 0.30
N HIS A 52 7.47 -1.77 -1.00
CA HIS A 52 6.41 -2.46 -1.73
C HIS A 52 6.99 -3.65 -2.50
N ASN A 53 7.41 -4.69 -1.74
CA ASN A 53 8.09 -5.85 -2.31
C ASN A 53 7.11 -6.74 -3.10
N PRO A 54 7.34 -6.96 -4.42
CA PRO A 54 6.45 -7.77 -5.25
C PRO A 54 6.28 -9.21 -4.75
N SER A 55 7.31 -9.83 -4.16
CA SER A 55 7.23 -11.20 -3.63
C SER A 55 6.47 -11.30 -2.30
N GLN A 56 6.06 -10.17 -1.71
CA GLN A 56 5.36 -10.08 -0.43
C GLN A 56 4.04 -9.32 -0.58
N ALA A 57 3.30 -9.62 -1.66
CA ALA A 57 2.05 -8.92 -1.99
C ALA A 57 2.17 -7.38 -1.94
N PHE A 58 3.33 -6.85 -2.32
CA PHE A 58 3.65 -5.41 -2.34
C PHE A 58 3.51 -4.69 -0.98
N VAL A 59 3.80 -5.36 0.12
CA VAL A 59 4.01 -4.74 1.44
C VAL A 59 5.50 -4.70 1.79
N ASP A 60 5.85 -3.96 2.86
CA ASP A 60 7.22 -3.90 3.37
C ASP A 60 7.51 -5.11 4.29
N PRO A 61 8.37 -6.05 3.87
CA PRO A 61 8.72 -7.20 4.70
C PRO A 61 9.82 -6.93 5.71
N ARG A 62 10.45 -5.75 5.69
CA ARG A 62 11.64 -5.45 6.49
C ARG A 62 11.28 -5.30 7.96
N GLU A 63 11.89 -6.15 8.78
CA GLU A 63 11.79 -6.01 10.24
C GLU A 63 12.46 -4.73 10.73
N ASN A 64 11.81 -4.08 11.68
CA ASN A 64 12.35 -2.88 12.32
C ASN A 64 11.89 -2.77 13.78
N LYS A 65 12.42 -1.81 14.52
CA LYS A 65 12.12 -1.59 15.94
C LYS A 65 10.66 -1.26 16.26
N PHE A 66 9.82 -1.08 15.24
CA PHE A 66 8.39 -0.81 15.36
C PHE A 66 7.53 -1.99 14.89
N ALA A 67 8.11 -3.20 14.85
CA ALA A 67 7.44 -4.43 14.44
C ALA A 67 6.68 -4.24 13.09
N ARG A 68 7.36 -3.65 12.10
CA ARG A 68 6.84 -3.36 10.75
C ARG A 68 5.62 -2.42 10.68
N ALA A 69 5.20 -1.83 11.81
CA ALA A 69 4.05 -0.91 11.83
C ALA A 69 4.21 0.27 10.87
N VAL A 70 5.45 0.68 10.62
CA VAL A 70 5.83 1.76 9.69
C VAL A 70 7.13 1.39 8.99
N SER A 71 7.31 1.86 7.76
CA SER A 71 8.52 1.65 6.95
C SER A 71 9.59 2.68 7.26
N GLU A 72 10.85 2.25 7.27
CA GLU A 72 12.00 3.16 7.32
C GLU A 72 12.23 3.78 5.94
N GLY A 73 12.45 5.07 5.91
CA GLY A 73 12.72 5.86 4.70
C GLY A 73 14.18 5.85 4.28
N SER A 74 14.50 6.61 3.22
CA SER A 74 15.85 6.70 2.66
C SER A 74 16.88 7.31 3.63
N ILE A 75 16.44 8.13 4.56
CA ILE A 75 17.31 8.74 5.59
C ILE A 75 17.19 7.92 6.86
N ASP A 76 18.29 7.38 7.33
CA ASP A 76 18.38 6.52 8.51
C ASP A 76 17.64 7.10 9.71
N GLY A 77 16.86 6.28 10.38
CA GLY A 77 16.08 6.65 11.55
C GLY A 77 14.84 7.50 11.26
N ARG A 78 14.52 7.78 9.99
CA ARG A 78 13.26 8.39 9.59
C ARG A 78 12.27 7.33 9.13
N PHE A 79 11.09 7.37 9.70
CA PHE A 79 10.04 6.39 9.43
C PHE A 79 8.79 7.09 8.92
N GLY A 80 8.06 6.41 8.05
CA GLY A 80 6.71 6.78 7.67
C GLY A 80 5.81 6.92 8.91
N ASN A 81 4.66 7.55 8.77
CA ASN A 81 3.73 7.77 9.89
C ASN A 81 2.49 6.86 9.81
N ARG A 82 2.48 5.93 8.88
CA ARG A 82 1.43 4.93 8.66
C ARG A 82 2.03 3.63 8.18
N ASN A 83 1.27 2.56 8.34
CA ASN A 83 1.59 1.29 7.72
C ASN A 83 1.68 1.43 6.20
N SER A 84 2.62 0.71 5.57
CA SER A 84 2.77 0.66 4.12
C SER A 84 1.73 -0.31 3.54
N PRO A 85 0.66 0.18 2.88
CA PRO A 85 -0.37 -0.70 2.36
C PRO A 85 0.16 -1.50 1.17
N SER A 86 -0.44 -2.66 0.92
CA SER A 86 -0.23 -3.37 -0.34
C SER A 86 -0.59 -2.48 -1.53
N LEU A 87 0.19 -2.58 -2.62
CA LEU A 87 -0.13 -1.94 -3.89
C LEU A 87 -1.03 -2.81 -4.78
N THR A 88 -1.35 -4.04 -4.36
CA THR A 88 -2.30 -4.86 -5.13
C THR A 88 -3.65 -4.15 -5.21
N TYR A 89 -4.26 -4.20 -6.38
CA TYR A 89 -5.56 -3.59 -6.68
C TYR A 89 -5.64 -2.05 -6.57
N THR A 90 -4.52 -1.34 -6.38
CA THR A 90 -4.53 0.12 -6.24
C THR A 90 -5.06 0.84 -7.48
N SER A 91 -4.85 0.29 -8.68
CA SER A 91 -5.41 0.83 -9.94
C SER A 91 -6.94 0.82 -9.99
N LYS A 92 -7.59 0.07 -9.10
CA LYS A 92 -9.05 0.00 -8.98
C LYS A 92 -9.63 1.00 -7.98
N ILE A 93 -8.78 1.68 -7.22
CA ILE A 93 -9.21 2.73 -6.29
C ILE A 93 -9.73 3.93 -7.09
N PRO A 94 -10.97 4.39 -6.88
CA PRO A 94 -11.48 5.56 -7.56
C PRO A 94 -10.71 6.82 -7.15
N LYS A 95 -10.70 7.83 -8.03
CA LYS A 95 -10.19 9.15 -7.66
C LYS A 95 -10.98 9.70 -6.47
N PHE A 96 -10.31 10.48 -5.62
CA PHE A 96 -10.98 11.16 -4.51
C PHE A 96 -12.13 12.01 -5.00
N GLY A 97 -13.29 11.84 -4.40
CA GLY A 97 -14.50 12.56 -4.74
C GLY A 97 -15.61 12.32 -3.74
N VAL A 98 -16.79 12.78 -4.10
CA VAL A 98 -18.04 12.59 -3.35
C VAL A 98 -18.96 11.71 -4.20
N ASP A 99 -19.55 10.70 -3.58
CA ASP A 99 -20.52 9.83 -4.27
C ASP A 99 -21.92 10.48 -4.32
N ILE A 100 -22.86 9.76 -4.94
CA ILE A 100 -24.24 10.23 -5.11
C ILE A 100 -24.98 10.48 -3.77
N ASN A 101 -24.53 9.85 -2.69
CA ASN A 101 -25.10 9.99 -1.36
C ASN A 101 -24.46 11.14 -0.55
N GLY A 102 -23.44 11.81 -1.11
CA GLY A 102 -22.71 12.86 -0.44
C GLY A 102 -21.52 12.37 0.39
N ASP A 103 -21.18 11.08 0.33
CA ASP A 103 -20.07 10.50 1.08
C ASP A 103 -18.75 10.66 0.32
N TYR A 104 -17.68 11.02 1.03
CA TYR A 104 -16.34 11.01 0.49
C TYR A 104 -15.87 9.57 0.23
N ARG A 105 -15.27 9.34 -0.95
CA ARG A 105 -14.72 8.04 -1.34
C ARG A 105 -13.48 8.16 -2.22
N GLY A 106 -12.71 7.07 -2.31
CA GLY A 106 -11.55 6.99 -3.17
C GLY A 106 -10.36 7.83 -2.70
N GLY A 107 -9.42 8.11 -3.60
CA GLY A 107 -8.17 8.80 -3.27
C GLY A 107 -7.13 7.87 -2.64
N PHE A 108 -5.90 8.40 -2.50
CA PHE A 108 -4.73 7.66 -2.06
C PHE A 108 -4.21 8.16 -0.73
N PHE A 109 -3.32 7.38 -0.12
CA PHE A 109 -3.08 7.30 1.30
C PHE A 109 -4.36 6.90 2.08
N TYR A 110 -4.21 6.56 3.35
CA TYR A 110 -5.38 6.19 4.17
C TYR A 110 -6.32 7.39 4.45
N ASP A 111 -5.81 8.61 4.37
CA ASP A 111 -6.52 9.87 4.63
C ASP A 111 -7.03 10.56 3.35
N GLY A 112 -6.83 9.97 2.17
CA GLY A 112 -7.31 10.48 0.89
C GLY A 112 -6.66 11.79 0.41
N ARG A 113 -5.57 12.24 1.06
CA ARG A 113 -4.93 13.53 0.75
C ARG A 113 -4.34 13.63 -0.65
N ALA A 114 -4.07 12.50 -1.31
CA ALA A 114 -3.74 12.47 -2.73
C ALA A 114 -4.99 12.07 -3.54
N LYS A 115 -5.30 12.89 -4.54
CA LYS A 115 -6.51 12.72 -5.33
C LYS A 115 -6.52 11.42 -6.15
N ASP A 116 -5.36 11.03 -6.66
CA ASP A 116 -5.15 9.88 -7.54
C ASP A 116 -3.73 9.31 -7.31
N MET A 117 -3.45 8.18 -7.94
CA MET A 117 -2.18 7.47 -7.85
C MET A 117 -1.00 8.36 -8.29
N GLN A 118 -1.16 9.11 -9.39
CA GLN A 118 -0.10 10.00 -9.89
C GLN A 118 0.29 11.06 -8.86
N SER A 119 -0.70 11.66 -8.19
CA SER A 119 -0.47 12.63 -7.11
C SER A 119 0.19 11.98 -5.89
N GLN A 120 -0.17 10.74 -5.56
CA GLN A 120 0.42 10.00 -4.46
C GLN A 120 1.90 9.73 -4.70
N ILE A 121 2.28 9.21 -5.87
CA ILE A 121 3.67 8.94 -6.25
C ILE A 121 4.51 10.22 -6.16
N ALA A 122 4.01 11.33 -6.72
CA ALA A 122 4.69 12.61 -6.66
C ALA A 122 4.95 13.09 -5.21
N ILE A 123 3.98 12.89 -4.30
CA ILE A 123 4.15 13.23 -2.88
C ILE A 123 5.22 12.34 -2.22
N THR A 124 5.22 11.04 -2.50
CA THR A 124 6.15 10.07 -1.90
C THR A 124 7.62 10.37 -2.23
N LEU A 125 7.90 10.78 -3.47
CA LEU A 125 9.26 11.13 -3.90
C LEU A 125 9.92 12.22 -3.02
N PHE A 126 9.14 13.19 -2.55
CA PHE A 126 9.62 14.33 -1.76
C PHE A 126 9.29 14.23 -0.27
N ASN A 127 8.62 13.16 0.16
CA ASN A 127 8.32 12.98 1.58
C ASN A 127 9.62 12.70 2.35
N LYS A 128 9.95 13.61 3.30
CA LYS A 128 11.17 13.53 4.11
C LYS A 128 11.36 12.22 4.88
N ASN A 129 10.28 11.47 5.10
CA ASN A 129 10.24 10.22 5.83
C ASN A 129 10.17 8.98 4.91
N GLU A 130 10.19 9.18 3.59
CA GLU A 130 10.09 8.12 2.58
C GLU A 130 11.28 8.23 1.61
N MET A 131 11.08 8.63 0.34
CA MET A 131 12.16 8.77 -0.65
C MET A 131 13.05 9.99 -0.39
N ALA A 132 12.54 11.04 0.21
CA ALA A 132 13.23 12.22 0.76
C ALA A 132 14.07 13.04 -0.24
N LEU A 133 13.76 13.02 -1.55
CA LEU A 133 14.37 13.96 -2.50
C LEU A 133 14.11 15.40 -2.06
N LYS A 134 15.11 16.27 -2.21
CA LYS A 134 15.07 17.64 -1.68
C LYS A 134 14.27 18.59 -2.57
N SER A 135 14.23 18.31 -3.87
CA SER A 135 13.58 19.21 -4.83
C SER A 135 13.23 18.49 -6.14
N PRO A 136 12.30 19.04 -6.94
CA PRO A 136 12.04 18.63 -8.32
C PRO A 136 13.29 18.59 -9.20
N GLN A 137 14.19 19.56 -9.01
CA GLN A 137 15.45 19.61 -9.76
C GLN A 137 16.36 18.43 -9.44
N GLU A 138 16.37 17.96 -8.19
CA GLU A 138 17.15 16.76 -7.84
C GLU A 138 16.61 15.52 -8.56
N LEU A 139 15.30 15.32 -8.62
CA LEU A 139 14.70 14.23 -9.37
C LEU A 139 15.10 14.28 -10.85
N LEU A 140 14.97 15.46 -11.48
CA LEU A 140 15.35 15.65 -12.87
C LEU A 140 16.81 15.26 -13.09
N ASN A 141 17.72 15.72 -12.22
CA ASN A 141 19.16 15.40 -12.33
C ASN A 141 19.39 13.88 -12.22
N ARG A 142 18.69 13.18 -11.30
CA ARG A 142 18.77 11.72 -11.13
C ARG A 142 18.31 10.97 -12.37
N ILE A 143 17.21 11.39 -12.99
CA ILE A 143 16.73 10.81 -14.25
C ILE A 143 17.76 10.99 -15.37
N LYS A 144 18.41 12.16 -15.44
CA LYS A 144 19.41 12.47 -16.47
C LYS A 144 20.77 11.74 -16.28
N GLU A 145 20.96 11.03 -15.18
CA GLU A 145 22.13 10.17 -14.99
C GLU A 145 22.10 8.90 -15.87
N ASN A 146 20.92 8.54 -16.41
CA ASN A 146 20.72 7.34 -17.22
C ASN A 146 20.32 7.71 -18.66
N ASN A 147 21.19 7.39 -19.63
CA ASN A 147 20.99 7.71 -21.04
C ASN A 147 19.77 7.01 -21.65
N ASP A 148 19.42 5.80 -21.19
CA ASP A 148 18.23 5.09 -21.64
C ASP A 148 16.96 5.78 -21.14
N TYR A 149 17.00 6.36 -19.94
CA TYR A 149 15.92 7.21 -19.43
C TYR A 149 15.78 8.46 -20.28
N ILE A 150 16.88 9.19 -20.55
CA ILE A 150 16.84 10.41 -21.37
C ILE A 150 16.16 10.11 -22.71
N LEU A 151 16.67 9.13 -23.45
CA LEU A 151 16.12 8.74 -24.76
C LEU A 151 14.63 8.40 -24.69
N SER A 152 14.22 7.63 -23.66
CA SER A 152 12.84 7.17 -23.51
C SER A 152 11.92 8.31 -23.10
N PHE A 153 12.35 9.19 -22.17
CA PHE A 153 11.58 10.35 -21.74
C PHE A 153 11.35 11.34 -22.88
N GLU A 154 12.41 11.68 -23.62
CA GLU A 154 12.30 12.58 -24.79
C GLU A 154 11.40 12.01 -25.88
N THR A 155 11.46 10.69 -26.10
CA THR A 155 10.62 10.00 -27.08
C THR A 155 9.13 10.08 -26.69
N TYR A 156 8.79 9.86 -25.42
CA TYR A 156 7.40 9.78 -24.98
C TYR A 156 6.77 11.09 -24.55
N PHE A 157 7.56 12.05 -24.12
CA PHE A 157 7.07 13.30 -23.52
C PHE A 157 7.58 14.56 -24.25
N GLY A 158 8.44 14.40 -25.25
CA GLY A 158 9.05 15.51 -26.01
C GLY A 158 10.42 15.90 -25.48
N ALA A 159 11.26 16.48 -26.35
CA ALA A 159 12.63 16.88 -26.02
C ALA A 159 12.69 17.92 -24.86
N ASP A 160 11.61 18.66 -24.65
CA ASP A 160 11.46 19.68 -23.61
C ASP A 160 10.98 19.14 -22.25
N VAL A 161 10.90 17.79 -22.08
CA VAL A 161 10.44 17.16 -20.82
C VAL A 161 11.34 17.50 -19.62
N PHE A 162 12.59 17.84 -19.88
CA PHE A 162 13.59 18.19 -18.87
C PHE A 162 13.77 19.70 -18.68
N ASP A 163 13.05 20.55 -19.41
CA ASP A 163 13.13 22.01 -19.27
C ASP A 163 12.34 22.50 -18.04
N ASP A 164 11.33 21.70 -17.62
CA ASP A 164 10.50 21.97 -16.45
C ASP A 164 10.52 20.76 -15.49
N PRO A 165 11.09 20.92 -14.27
CA PRO A 165 11.10 19.84 -13.28
C PRO A 165 9.72 19.29 -12.90
N ASP A 166 8.67 20.13 -12.87
CA ASP A 166 7.31 19.68 -12.57
C ASP A 166 6.75 18.80 -13.70
N ARG A 167 7.15 19.05 -14.94
CA ARG A 167 6.83 18.19 -16.08
C ARG A 167 7.54 16.85 -15.97
N THR A 168 8.81 16.85 -15.55
CA THR A 168 9.55 15.61 -15.28
C THR A 168 8.89 14.78 -14.18
N ILE A 169 8.45 15.41 -13.06
CA ILE A 169 7.72 14.71 -11.99
C ILE A 169 6.45 14.03 -12.54
N LYS A 170 5.66 14.76 -13.34
CA LYS A 170 4.43 14.20 -13.94
C LYS A 170 4.73 13.03 -14.87
N ALA A 171 5.82 13.10 -15.64
CA ALA A 171 6.25 12.04 -16.53
C ALA A 171 6.67 10.78 -15.72
N VAL A 172 7.53 10.94 -14.71
CA VAL A 172 7.95 9.87 -13.79
C VAL A 172 6.72 9.20 -13.15
N ALA A 173 5.85 10.00 -12.54
CA ALA A 173 4.67 9.49 -11.88
C ALA A 173 3.73 8.76 -12.85
N SER A 174 3.55 9.26 -14.08
CA SER A 174 2.70 8.60 -15.08
C SER A 174 3.25 7.25 -15.54
N LEU A 175 4.56 7.10 -15.60
CA LEU A 175 5.22 5.83 -15.97
C LEU A 175 5.11 4.80 -14.85
N ILE A 176 5.31 5.21 -13.59
CA ILE A 176 5.11 4.33 -12.44
C ILE A 176 3.63 3.90 -12.36
N VAL A 177 2.67 4.82 -12.57
CA VAL A 177 1.23 4.48 -12.68
C VAL A 177 0.99 3.45 -13.78
N ALA A 178 1.64 3.58 -14.95
CA ALA A 178 1.49 2.61 -16.03
C ALA A 178 1.97 1.21 -15.60
N TYR A 179 3.05 1.12 -14.83
CA TYR A 179 3.54 -0.13 -14.25
C TYR A 179 2.56 -0.68 -13.19
N GLU A 180 2.16 0.13 -12.20
CA GLU A 180 1.25 -0.27 -11.12
C GLU A 180 -0.18 -0.56 -11.60
N SER A 181 -0.53 -0.15 -12.82
CA SER A 181 -1.79 -0.51 -13.49
C SER A 181 -1.70 -1.80 -14.30
N GLY A 182 -0.52 -2.41 -14.35
CA GLY A 182 -0.28 -3.66 -15.06
C GLY A 182 -0.96 -4.86 -14.39
N PRO A 183 -1.04 -6.00 -15.11
CA PRO A 183 -1.77 -7.18 -14.65
C PRO A 183 -1.24 -7.75 -13.33
N LEU A 184 0.04 -7.60 -13.04
CA LEU A 184 0.67 -8.08 -11.78
C LEU A 184 0.03 -7.50 -10.51
N PHE A 185 -0.56 -6.31 -10.61
CA PHE A 185 -1.17 -5.61 -9.47
C PHE A 185 -2.67 -5.91 -9.28
N SER A 186 -3.30 -6.68 -10.17
CA SER A 186 -4.75 -6.97 -10.10
C SER A 186 -5.03 -8.32 -10.74
N LEU A 187 -4.55 -9.38 -10.09
CA LEU A 187 -4.50 -10.74 -10.66
C LEU A 187 -5.88 -11.39 -10.74
N PHE A 188 -6.72 -11.25 -9.72
CA PHE A 188 -8.00 -11.97 -9.59
C PHE A 188 -7.86 -13.47 -9.80
N THR A 189 -6.86 -14.08 -9.13
CA THR A 189 -6.50 -15.51 -9.22
C THR A 189 -6.70 -16.27 -7.92
N SER A 190 -7.27 -15.62 -6.90
CA SER A 190 -7.49 -16.23 -5.59
C SER A 190 -8.40 -17.46 -5.66
N ARG A 191 -8.37 -18.31 -4.61
CA ARG A 191 -9.33 -19.44 -4.50
C ARG A 191 -10.77 -18.96 -4.58
N TYR A 192 -11.09 -17.78 -4.05
CA TYR A 192 -12.41 -17.19 -4.17
C TYR A 192 -12.76 -16.85 -5.63
N ASP A 193 -11.82 -16.30 -6.41
CA ASP A 193 -12.04 -16.02 -7.84
C ASP A 193 -12.24 -17.30 -8.64
N ARG A 194 -11.47 -18.34 -8.32
CA ARG A 194 -11.61 -19.68 -8.93
C ARG A 194 -12.95 -20.33 -8.56
N TYR A 195 -13.41 -20.16 -7.32
CA TYR A 195 -14.74 -20.58 -6.90
C TYR A 195 -15.85 -19.91 -7.72
N LEU A 196 -15.78 -18.59 -7.92
CA LEU A 196 -16.75 -17.84 -8.73
C LEU A 196 -16.76 -18.24 -10.21
N LYS A 197 -15.66 -18.83 -10.69
CA LYS A 197 -15.54 -19.40 -12.05
C LYS A 197 -15.96 -20.86 -12.13
N GLY A 198 -16.22 -21.54 -10.99
CA GLY A 198 -16.50 -22.98 -10.92
C GLY A 198 -15.25 -23.86 -10.99
N GLU A 199 -14.07 -23.29 -10.78
CA GLU A 199 -12.75 -23.95 -10.86
C GLU A 199 -12.22 -24.40 -9.49
N TYR A 200 -12.89 -24.03 -8.41
CA TYR A 200 -12.56 -24.37 -7.03
C TYR A 200 -13.82 -24.70 -6.23
N VAL A 201 -13.76 -25.70 -5.37
CA VAL A 201 -14.84 -26.06 -4.44
C VAL A 201 -14.43 -25.62 -3.04
N LEU A 202 -15.25 -24.77 -2.42
CA LEU A 202 -15.00 -24.36 -1.04
C LEU A 202 -15.09 -25.54 -0.09
N SER A 203 -14.19 -25.62 0.88
CA SER A 203 -14.37 -26.50 2.03
C SER A 203 -15.53 -26.01 2.91
N ASP A 204 -16.07 -26.88 3.77
CA ASP A 204 -17.15 -26.51 4.71
C ASP A 204 -16.79 -25.28 5.56
N LEU A 205 -15.53 -25.17 5.96
CA LEU A 205 -15.04 -24.04 6.77
C LEU A 205 -15.02 -22.74 5.99
N GLU A 206 -14.54 -22.77 4.76
CA GLU A 206 -14.48 -21.61 3.85
C GLU A 206 -15.88 -21.16 3.45
N GLU A 207 -16.80 -22.08 3.18
CA GLU A 207 -18.19 -21.74 2.84
C GLU A 207 -18.93 -21.12 4.02
N LYS A 208 -18.78 -21.67 5.22
CA LYS A 208 -19.33 -21.07 6.44
C LYS A 208 -18.75 -19.67 6.68
N GLY A 209 -17.44 -19.50 6.50
CA GLY A 209 -16.77 -18.20 6.61
C GLY A 209 -17.27 -17.19 5.59
N ARG A 210 -17.46 -17.62 4.32
CA ARG A 210 -18.07 -16.80 3.28
C ARG A 210 -19.49 -16.37 3.67
N ASN A 211 -20.33 -17.32 4.08
CA ASN A 211 -21.70 -17.03 4.50
C ASN A 211 -21.73 -16.09 5.71
N LEU A 212 -20.82 -16.28 6.66
CA LEU A 212 -20.68 -15.41 7.83
C LEU A 212 -20.27 -13.98 7.42
N PHE A 213 -19.29 -13.84 6.52
CA PHE A 213 -18.81 -12.53 6.02
C PHE A 213 -19.94 -11.71 5.38
N PHE A 214 -20.76 -12.37 4.55
CA PHE A 214 -21.87 -11.74 3.83
C PHE A 214 -23.17 -11.65 4.66
N SER A 215 -23.15 -12.05 5.92
CA SER A 215 -24.33 -12.00 6.82
C SER A 215 -24.34 -10.75 7.70
N ASP A 216 -25.53 -10.41 8.21
CA ASP A 216 -25.70 -9.39 9.24
C ASP A 216 -25.07 -9.82 10.59
N ILE A 217 -24.68 -11.10 10.75
CA ILE A 217 -24.02 -11.58 11.97
C ILE A 217 -22.64 -10.95 12.11
N ALA A 218 -21.80 -11.03 11.07
CA ALA A 218 -20.47 -10.43 11.12
C ALA A 218 -20.46 -8.95 10.73
N ASN A 219 -21.45 -8.50 9.95
CA ASN A 219 -21.60 -7.13 9.44
C ASN A 219 -20.34 -6.59 8.72
N CYS A 220 -19.47 -7.45 8.20
CA CYS A 220 -18.26 -7.03 7.48
C CYS A 220 -18.60 -6.26 6.20
N ILE A 221 -19.69 -6.66 5.54
CA ILE A 221 -20.19 -6.02 4.31
C ILE A 221 -20.63 -4.56 4.51
N GLY A 222 -20.84 -4.12 5.74
CA GLY A 222 -21.19 -2.72 6.03
C GLY A 222 -20.12 -1.72 5.57
N CYS A 223 -18.86 -2.18 5.43
CA CYS A 223 -17.73 -1.39 4.92
C CYS A 223 -16.94 -2.13 3.83
N HIS A 224 -16.90 -3.47 3.89
CA HIS A 224 -16.07 -4.29 3.03
C HIS A 224 -16.86 -4.98 1.90
N HIS A 225 -17.70 -4.20 1.23
CA HIS A 225 -18.42 -4.66 0.03
C HIS A 225 -18.79 -3.48 -0.86
N SER A 226 -18.45 -3.55 -2.14
CA SER A 226 -18.72 -2.50 -3.11
C SER A 226 -19.84 -2.87 -4.10
N SER A 227 -20.11 -4.15 -4.26
CA SER A 227 -21.11 -4.70 -5.17
C SER A 227 -22.41 -5.09 -4.43
N GLN A 228 -23.53 -5.05 -5.13
CA GLN A 228 -24.79 -5.60 -4.61
C GLN A 228 -24.90 -7.13 -4.81
N SER A 229 -23.96 -7.73 -5.53
CA SER A 229 -23.94 -9.17 -5.81
C SER A 229 -22.77 -9.86 -5.12
N GLN A 230 -23.07 -10.91 -4.34
CA GLN A 230 -22.06 -11.79 -3.72
C GLN A 230 -21.26 -12.61 -4.74
N SER A 231 -21.62 -12.57 -6.01
CA SER A 231 -20.96 -13.26 -7.11
C SER A 231 -20.23 -12.31 -8.06
N ASP A 232 -19.99 -11.05 -7.65
CA ASP A 232 -19.21 -10.11 -8.45
C ASP A 232 -17.75 -10.58 -8.55
N LYS A 233 -17.35 -10.93 -9.75
CA LYS A 233 -15.98 -11.38 -10.07
C LYS A 233 -14.91 -10.30 -9.88
N ASN A 234 -15.32 -9.04 -9.75
CA ASN A 234 -14.43 -7.90 -9.55
C ASN A 234 -14.55 -7.30 -8.14
N GLU A 235 -15.20 -8.02 -7.21
CA GLU A 235 -15.34 -7.54 -5.84
C GLU A 235 -13.98 -7.30 -5.18
N LEU A 236 -13.80 -6.10 -4.65
CA LEU A 236 -12.57 -5.66 -3.98
C LEU A 236 -12.69 -5.72 -2.46
N PHE A 237 -13.86 -6.05 -1.94
CA PHE A 237 -14.13 -6.09 -0.50
C PHE A 237 -13.83 -4.74 0.17
N THR A 238 -14.34 -3.66 -0.40
CA THR A 238 -14.23 -2.29 0.12
C THR A 238 -15.30 -1.39 -0.51
N ASP A 239 -15.86 -0.48 0.29
CA ASP A 239 -16.73 0.60 -0.19
C ASP A 239 -15.91 1.82 -0.66
N HIS A 240 -14.59 1.82 -0.40
CA HIS A 240 -13.67 2.95 -0.57
C HIS A 240 -14.10 4.23 0.18
N LYS A 241 -15.05 4.16 1.10
CA LYS A 241 -15.48 5.28 1.95
C LYS A 241 -14.56 5.46 3.16
N TYR A 242 -14.88 6.44 3.98
CA TYR A 242 -14.05 6.84 5.11
C TYR A 242 -14.80 6.64 6.41
N HIS A 243 -14.24 5.84 7.32
CA HIS A 243 -14.81 5.52 8.61
C HIS A 243 -13.79 5.75 9.74
N ASN A 244 -14.25 6.23 10.89
CA ASN A 244 -13.48 6.16 12.12
C ASN A 244 -13.94 4.92 12.89
N ILE A 245 -13.06 3.94 13.01
CA ILE A 245 -13.31 2.71 13.75
C ILE A 245 -12.82 2.78 15.20
N GLY A 246 -12.43 3.97 15.70
CA GLY A 246 -11.94 4.14 17.06
C GLY A 246 -10.67 3.37 17.36
N LEU A 247 -9.75 3.31 16.40
CA LEU A 247 -8.52 2.51 16.53
C LEU A 247 -7.65 3.04 17.67
N PRO A 248 -7.07 2.16 18.52
CA PRO A 248 -6.16 2.57 19.57
C PRO A 248 -4.85 3.16 19.04
N VAL A 249 -4.23 4.02 19.83
CA VAL A 249 -2.87 4.52 19.57
C VAL A 249 -1.90 3.35 19.52
N ASN A 250 -1.08 3.28 18.48
CA ASN A 250 0.01 2.33 18.41
C ASN A 250 1.19 2.82 19.28
N GLN A 251 1.34 2.24 20.47
CA GLN A 251 2.42 2.62 21.41
C GLN A 251 3.82 2.21 20.93
N THR A 252 3.93 1.23 20.06
CA THR A 252 5.22 0.81 19.49
C THR A 252 5.79 1.92 18.61
N TYR A 253 4.91 2.61 17.87
CA TYR A 253 5.26 3.76 17.06
C TYR A 253 4.36 4.94 17.37
N ILE A 254 4.89 5.96 17.99
CA ILE A 254 4.21 7.23 18.21
C ILE A 254 4.91 8.28 17.35
N ASP A 255 4.15 8.93 16.45
CA ASP A 255 4.65 10.10 15.73
C ASP A 255 4.99 11.20 16.75
N LYS A 256 6.29 11.32 17.05
CA LYS A 256 6.77 12.28 18.06
C LYS A 256 6.41 13.72 17.73
N GLU A 257 6.36 14.07 16.44
CA GLU A 257 6.01 15.43 16.00
C GLU A 257 4.51 15.70 16.25
N ALA A 258 3.65 14.74 15.92
CA ALA A 258 2.22 14.86 16.19
C ALA A 258 1.94 14.90 17.71
N LEU A 259 2.65 14.07 18.48
CA LEU A 259 2.52 14.03 19.94
C LEU A 259 2.95 15.33 20.59
N GLN A 260 4.11 15.89 20.20
CA GLN A 260 4.63 17.16 20.73
C GLN A 260 3.69 18.32 20.44
N LYS A 261 3.06 18.31 19.26
CA LYS A 261 2.09 19.34 18.86
C LYS A 261 0.68 19.08 19.40
N LYS A 262 0.45 18.00 20.15
CA LYS A 262 -0.88 17.55 20.60
C LYS A 262 -1.92 17.54 19.48
N LEU A 263 -1.49 17.20 18.27
CA LEU A 263 -2.36 17.18 17.11
C LEU A 263 -3.19 15.90 17.13
N PRO A 264 -4.52 16.01 16.98
CA PRO A 264 -5.37 14.84 16.81
C PRO A 264 -5.00 14.13 15.50
N ASN A 265 -5.26 12.83 15.44
CA ASN A 265 -5.14 12.09 14.18
C ASN A 265 -6.28 12.53 13.24
N LEU A 266 -5.98 13.47 12.37
CA LEU A 266 -7.00 14.15 11.56
C LEU A 266 -7.68 13.23 10.54
N GLY A 267 -7.04 12.12 10.12
CA GLY A 267 -7.61 11.27 9.07
C GLY A 267 -8.02 12.09 7.84
N LEU A 268 -9.20 11.83 7.33
CA LEU A 268 -9.78 12.51 6.16
C LEU A 268 -9.81 14.05 6.27
N ALA A 269 -9.93 14.60 7.49
CA ALA A 269 -9.91 16.05 7.69
C ALA A 269 -8.58 16.71 7.27
N ARG A 270 -7.51 15.91 7.09
CA ARG A 270 -6.23 16.39 6.56
C ARG A 270 -6.30 16.74 5.06
N ASN A 271 -7.19 16.10 4.33
CA ASN A 271 -7.35 16.36 2.90
C ASN A 271 -7.93 17.76 2.66
N THR A 272 -7.18 18.62 1.96
CA THR A 272 -7.55 20.02 1.71
C THR A 272 -8.84 20.19 0.91
N SER A 273 -9.23 19.21 0.13
CA SER A 273 -10.47 19.20 -0.67
C SER A 273 -11.73 18.91 0.15
N VAL A 274 -11.58 18.45 1.40
CA VAL A 274 -12.72 18.16 2.29
C VAL A 274 -13.25 19.45 2.87
N LYS A 275 -14.55 19.69 2.71
CA LYS A 275 -15.24 20.89 3.21
C LYS A 275 -15.61 20.74 4.68
N ASP A 276 -16.23 19.64 5.06
CA ASP A 276 -16.64 19.35 6.42
C ASP A 276 -15.50 18.70 7.22
N LYS A 277 -14.57 19.51 7.68
CA LYS A 277 -13.41 19.06 8.45
C LYS A 277 -13.81 18.43 9.78
N LYS A 278 -14.78 19.02 10.48
CA LYS A 278 -15.22 18.59 11.81
C LYS A 278 -15.73 17.15 11.79
N ASN A 279 -16.61 16.83 10.85
CA ASN A 279 -17.19 15.49 10.72
C ASN A 279 -16.28 14.50 9.96
N SER A 280 -15.07 14.92 9.59
CA SER A 280 -14.08 14.12 8.88
C SER A 280 -12.87 13.72 9.74
N VAL A 281 -12.76 14.26 10.96
CA VAL A 281 -11.66 13.94 11.88
C VAL A 281 -11.69 12.46 12.25
N GLY A 282 -10.54 11.81 12.21
CA GLY A 282 -10.33 10.42 12.60
C GLY A 282 -10.80 9.38 11.57
N LYS A 283 -11.39 9.79 10.46
CA LYS A 283 -11.87 8.87 9.42
C LYS A 283 -10.76 8.47 8.47
N PHE A 284 -10.67 7.16 8.16
CA PHE A 284 -9.73 6.58 7.23
C PHE A 284 -10.46 5.75 6.18
N ARG A 285 -9.86 5.66 4.98
CA ARG A 285 -10.46 4.91 3.87
C ARG A 285 -10.43 3.41 4.17
N THR A 286 -11.57 2.76 3.94
CA THR A 286 -11.68 1.29 3.99
C THR A 286 -10.73 0.67 2.96
N PRO A 287 -9.75 -0.16 3.35
CA PRO A 287 -8.88 -0.85 2.41
C PRO A 287 -9.61 -2.04 1.77
N SER A 288 -9.10 -2.51 0.64
CA SER A 288 -9.47 -3.82 0.09
C SER A 288 -9.07 -4.94 1.06
N LEU A 289 -9.84 -6.04 1.07
CA LEU A 289 -9.46 -7.27 1.77
C LEU A 289 -8.79 -8.30 0.84
N ARG A 290 -8.56 -7.96 -0.43
CA ARG A 290 -7.72 -8.79 -1.30
C ARG A 290 -6.34 -8.93 -0.70
N ASN A 291 -5.82 -10.14 -0.65
CA ASN A 291 -4.53 -10.49 -0.06
C ASN A 291 -4.40 -10.18 1.45
N VAL A 292 -5.51 -9.92 2.16
CA VAL A 292 -5.46 -9.48 3.56
C VAL A 292 -4.73 -10.46 4.48
N ALA A 293 -4.82 -11.78 4.23
CA ALA A 293 -4.20 -12.80 5.07
C ALA A 293 -2.65 -12.76 5.06
N VAL A 294 -2.04 -12.08 4.07
CA VAL A 294 -0.57 -12.03 3.88
C VAL A 294 -0.02 -10.61 3.90
N THR A 295 -0.84 -9.61 4.25
CA THR A 295 -0.46 -8.18 4.19
C THR A 295 -0.43 -7.50 5.56
N GLY A 296 -0.20 -8.27 6.64
CA GLY A 296 0.07 -7.69 7.97
C GLY A 296 1.36 -6.83 8.00
N PRO A 297 1.50 -5.98 9.02
CA PRO A 297 0.57 -5.72 10.13
C PRO A 297 -0.65 -4.90 9.71
N TYR A 298 -1.70 -5.00 10.52
CA TYR A 298 -3.02 -4.51 10.15
C TYR A 298 -3.33 -3.11 10.68
N MET A 299 -4.33 -2.47 10.06
CA MET A 299 -4.84 -1.13 10.29
C MET A 299 -3.90 -0.04 9.72
N HIS A 300 -4.42 1.20 9.66
CA HIS A 300 -3.67 2.32 9.09
C HIS A 300 -2.40 2.69 9.89
N ASN A 301 -2.32 2.30 11.16
CA ASN A 301 -1.17 2.52 12.04
C ASN A 301 -0.37 1.24 12.36
N GLY A 302 -0.71 0.11 11.70
CA GLY A 302 0.00 -1.15 11.85
C GLY A 302 -0.02 -1.73 13.28
N ILE A 303 -1.07 -1.45 14.05
CA ILE A 303 -1.11 -1.80 15.48
C ILE A 303 -1.24 -3.30 15.73
N PHE A 304 -1.90 -4.05 14.84
CA PHE A 304 -2.17 -5.48 15.03
C PHE A 304 -1.27 -6.31 14.12
N GLN A 305 -0.58 -7.27 14.71
CA GLN A 305 0.28 -8.19 13.96
C GLN A 305 -0.54 -9.34 13.36
N GLU A 306 -1.60 -9.77 14.07
CA GLU A 306 -2.41 -10.93 13.71
C GLU A 306 -3.76 -10.51 13.12
N LEU A 307 -4.19 -11.21 12.04
CA LEU A 307 -5.49 -11.00 11.43
C LEU A 307 -6.63 -11.29 12.41
N SER A 308 -6.48 -12.31 13.25
CA SER A 308 -7.43 -12.66 14.30
C SER A 308 -7.62 -11.53 15.32
N THR A 309 -6.56 -10.81 15.67
CA THR A 309 -6.62 -9.64 16.55
C THR A 309 -7.35 -8.49 15.89
N ALA A 310 -7.09 -8.24 14.59
CA ALA A 310 -7.79 -7.23 13.81
C ALA A 310 -9.31 -7.49 13.77
N ILE A 311 -9.73 -8.76 13.60
CA ILE A 311 -11.14 -9.16 13.64
C ILE A 311 -11.69 -9.03 15.07
N HIS A 312 -10.94 -9.52 16.06
CA HIS A 312 -11.38 -9.49 17.47
C HIS A 312 -11.60 -8.07 18.00
N PHE A 313 -10.83 -7.10 17.49
CA PHE A 313 -10.98 -5.69 17.86
C PHE A 313 -12.42 -5.17 17.69
N TYR A 314 -13.14 -5.61 16.67
CA TYR A 314 -14.52 -5.16 16.45
C TYR A 314 -15.50 -5.65 17.52
N ASN A 315 -15.19 -6.75 18.22
CA ASN A 315 -16.07 -7.29 19.26
C ASN A 315 -16.29 -6.33 20.43
N HIS A 316 -15.33 -5.43 20.73
CA HIS A 316 -15.44 -4.51 21.85
C HIS A 316 -16.56 -3.46 21.69
N TYR A 317 -17.08 -3.26 20.47
CA TYR A 317 -18.23 -2.41 20.20
C TYR A 317 -19.58 -3.12 20.43
N ILE A 318 -19.57 -4.45 20.43
CA ILE A 318 -20.78 -5.27 20.43
C ILE A 318 -21.06 -5.83 21.83
N VAL A 319 -20.03 -6.15 22.59
CA VAL A 319 -20.15 -6.76 23.92
C VAL A 319 -19.26 -6.11 24.96
N THR A 320 -19.75 -6.12 26.21
CA THR A 320 -19.03 -5.56 27.37
C THR A 320 -18.29 -6.63 28.18
N ARG A 321 -18.23 -7.88 27.69
CA ARG A 321 -17.50 -8.97 28.40
C ARG A 321 -16.01 -8.70 28.38
N GLU A 322 -15.32 -9.02 29.45
CA GLU A 322 -13.88 -8.83 29.64
C GLU A 322 -13.03 -9.39 28.47
N THR A 323 -13.41 -10.55 27.94
CA THR A 323 -12.72 -11.17 26.81
C THR A 323 -12.76 -10.33 25.53
N ALA A 324 -13.85 -9.59 25.29
CA ALA A 324 -13.96 -8.68 24.16
C ALA A 324 -13.21 -7.36 24.37
N LEU A 325 -12.91 -7.03 25.63
CA LEU A 325 -12.20 -5.82 26.03
C LEU A 325 -10.67 -6.05 26.11
N THR A 326 -10.22 -7.28 25.89
CA THR A 326 -8.80 -7.66 25.98
C THR A 326 -8.20 -7.83 24.58
N ASN A 327 -7.07 -7.16 24.36
CA ASN A 327 -6.27 -7.38 23.15
C ASN A 327 -5.51 -8.71 23.29
N PRO A 328 -5.74 -9.71 22.41
CA PRO A 328 -5.14 -11.03 22.52
C PRO A 328 -3.61 -11.04 22.30
N GLU A 329 -3.03 -10.08 21.60
CA GLU A 329 -1.58 -9.99 21.39
C GLU A 329 -0.85 -9.49 22.64
N THR A 330 -1.49 -8.66 23.44
CA THR A 330 -0.86 -8.04 24.64
C THR A 330 -1.38 -8.59 25.95
N MET A 331 -2.51 -9.30 25.93
CA MET A 331 -3.25 -9.77 27.12
C MET A 331 -3.66 -8.64 28.07
N LYS A 332 -3.83 -7.43 27.51
CA LYS A 332 -4.25 -6.21 28.23
C LYS A 332 -5.50 -5.63 27.60
N GLY A 333 -6.18 -4.74 28.30
CA GLY A 333 -7.30 -3.98 27.72
C GLY A 333 -6.89 -3.16 26.50
N TRP A 334 -7.87 -2.87 25.64
CA TRP A 334 -7.65 -1.97 24.50
C TRP A 334 -7.18 -0.61 24.98
N LEU A 335 -6.18 -0.05 24.30
CA LEU A 335 -5.67 1.28 24.60
C LEU A 335 -6.70 2.35 24.19
N LYS A 336 -6.48 3.58 24.66
CA LYS A 336 -7.28 4.73 24.28
C LYS A 336 -7.25 4.95 22.75
N ASN A 337 -8.40 5.29 22.18
CA ASN A 337 -8.54 5.61 20.78
C ASN A 337 -7.63 6.78 20.36
N GLU A 338 -7.05 6.73 19.16
CA GLU A 338 -6.30 7.85 18.58
C GLU A 338 -7.16 9.12 18.51
N THR A 339 -8.44 8.95 18.17
CA THR A 339 -9.43 10.02 18.05
C THR A 339 -10.80 9.48 18.45
N SER A 340 -11.47 10.18 19.37
CA SER A 340 -12.80 9.78 19.87
C SER A 340 -13.95 10.39 19.07
N GLU A 341 -13.67 11.40 18.24
CA GLU A 341 -14.65 12.07 17.41
C GLU A 341 -15.06 11.20 16.22
N ASN A 342 -16.34 11.26 15.86
CA ASN A 342 -16.88 10.65 14.64
C ASN A 342 -16.70 9.13 14.52
N ILE A 343 -16.59 8.41 15.62
CA ILE A 343 -16.56 6.94 15.59
C ILE A 343 -17.87 6.45 14.97
N ALA A 344 -17.77 5.50 14.03
CA ALA A 344 -18.92 4.95 13.29
C ALA A 344 -19.71 3.93 14.14
N THR A 345 -20.12 4.32 15.35
CA THR A 345 -20.78 3.44 16.34
C THR A 345 -22.01 2.74 15.78
N ASP A 346 -22.81 3.44 14.97
CA ASP A 346 -24.02 2.86 14.36
C ASP A 346 -23.72 1.67 13.43
N LEU A 347 -22.53 1.63 12.81
CA LEU A 347 -22.07 0.50 12.00
C LEU A 347 -21.37 -0.54 12.86
N LEU A 348 -20.51 -0.12 13.80
CA LEU A 348 -19.66 -1.00 14.59
C LEU A 348 -20.42 -1.80 15.65
N GLN A 349 -21.59 -1.32 16.10
CA GLN A 349 -22.44 -2.00 17.06
C GLN A 349 -23.43 -3.00 16.43
N ARG A 350 -23.42 -3.09 15.09
CA ARG A 350 -24.24 -4.09 14.39
C ARG A 350 -23.59 -5.45 14.43
N GLY A 351 -24.42 -6.49 14.36
CA GLY A 351 -23.97 -7.87 14.29
C GLY A 351 -23.84 -8.56 15.65
N GLN A 352 -23.03 -9.58 15.69
CA GLN A 352 -22.75 -10.42 16.86
C GLN A 352 -21.25 -10.62 17.02
N PRO A 353 -20.77 -10.90 18.24
CA PRO A 353 -19.35 -11.14 18.47
C PRO A 353 -18.80 -12.31 17.66
N ILE A 354 -17.63 -12.13 17.10
CA ILE A 354 -16.91 -13.16 16.34
C ILE A 354 -15.84 -13.78 17.24
N SER A 355 -16.04 -15.03 17.65
CA SER A 355 -15.11 -15.78 18.51
C SER A 355 -15.24 -17.28 18.28
N GLY A 356 -14.31 -18.07 18.79
CA GLY A 356 -14.33 -19.54 18.66
C GLY A 356 -14.37 -20.00 17.20
N GLU A 357 -15.32 -20.88 16.86
CA GLU A 357 -15.46 -21.44 15.51
C GLU A 357 -15.75 -20.36 14.45
N ARG A 358 -16.59 -19.36 14.77
CA ARG A 358 -16.86 -18.25 13.83
C ARG A 358 -15.58 -17.47 13.44
N MET A 359 -14.63 -17.34 14.36
CA MET A 359 -13.33 -16.71 14.07
C MET A 359 -12.54 -17.54 13.06
N LYS A 360 -12.51 -18.88 13.24
CA LYS A 360 -11.82 -19.79 12.31
C LYS A 360 -12.48 -19.76 10.93
N GLU A 361 -13.80 -19.82 10.89
CA GLU A 361 -14.60 -19.74 9.66
C GLU A 361 -14.29 -18.46 8.88
N LEU A 362 -14.35 -17.30 9.57
CA LEU A 362 -14.10 -16.01 8.94
C LEU A 362 -12.65 -15.89 8.42
N ILE A 363 -11.66 -16.33 9.21
CA ILE A 363 -10.26 -16.36 8.79
C ILE A 363 -10.08 -17.28 7.57
N ALA A 364 -10.71 -18.44 7.53
CA ALA A 364 -10.66 -19.33 6.38
C ALA A 364 -11.16 -18.63 5.11
N PHE A 365 -12.27 -17.92 5.19
CA PHE A 365 -12.76 -17.13 4.06
C PHE A 365 -11.78 -16.00 3.68
N LEU A 366 -11.24 -15.25 4.62
CA LEU A 366 -10.29 -14.17 4.32
C LEU A 366 -8.99 -14.70 3.68
N ARG A 367 -8.55 -15.91 4.05
CA ARG A 367 -7.41 -16.59 3.43
C ARG A 367 -7.63 -16.92 1.96
N ILE A 368 -8.84 -17.29 1.53
CA ILE A 368 -9.13 -17.57 0.13
C ILE A 368 -9.25 -16.31 -0.75
N LEU A 369 -9.18 -15.10 -0.18
CA LEU A 369 -9.06 -13.85 -0.91
C LEU A 369 -7.62 -13.54 -1.33
N THR A 370 -6.68 -14.43 -1.02
CA THR A 370 -5.26 -14.32 -1.42
C THR A 370 -5.08 -14.81 -2.84
N ASP A 371 -4.46 -13.99 -3.70
CA ASP A 371 -4.12 -14.37 -5.07
C ASP A 371 -3.14 -15.56 -5.08
N GLU A 372 -3.24 -16.42 -6.09
CA GLU A 372 -2.45 -17.66 -6.23
C GLU A 372 -0.94 -17.41 -6.08
N GLU A 373 -0.43 -16.30 -6.62
CA GLU A 373 0.97 -15.88 -6.50
C GLU A 373 1.45 -15.77 -5.04
N TYR A 374 0.54 -15.43 -4.11
CA TYR A 374 0.85 -15.18 -2.70
C TYR A 374 0.33 -16.24 -1.74
N GLU A 375 -0.31 -17.31 -2.22
CA GLU A 375 -0.84 -18.37 -1.33
C GLU A 375 0.25 -19.02 -0.47
N HIS A 376 1.49 -19.07 -0.98
CA HIS A 376 2.64 -19.62 -0.26
C HIS A 376 3.06 -18.79 0.97
N LEU A 377 2.55 -17.56 1.11
CA LEU A 377 2.79 -16.68 2.26
C LEU A 377 1.78 -16.89 3.39
N ILE A 378 0.71 -17.66 3.15
CA ILE A 378 -0.31 -17.92 4.17
C ILE A 378 0.32 -18.83 5.25
N ASN A 379 0.42 -18.31 6.47
CA ASN A 379 0.86 -19.09 7.61
C ASN A 379 -0.31 -19.95 8.13
N ASP A 380 -0.06 -21.24 8.28
CA ASP A 380 -1.00 -22.22 8.86
C ASP A 380 -1.01 -22.20 10.40
N GLY A 381 -0.67 -21.05 11.02
CA GLY A 381 -0.52 -20.87 12.44
C GLY A 381 -1.67 -21.34 13.35
#